data_cebdfcd87330fae570c62ec6b5b87781
#
_entry.id   cebdfcd87330fae570c62ec6b5b87781
#
_cell.length_a   1.000
_cell.length_b   1.000
_cell.length_c   1.000
_cell.angle_alpha   90.00
_cell.angle_beta   90.00
_cell.angle_gamma   90.00
#
_symmetry.space_group_name_H-M   'P 1'
#
loop_
_entity.id
_entity.type
_entity.pdbx_description
1 polymer ?
#
loop_
_entity_poly.entity_id
_entity_poly.type
_entity_poly.pdbx_seq_one_letter_code
_entity_poly.pdbx_strand_id
1 'polypeptide(L)'
;MGSEMCIRDRAHAGWRGSVEEIALKTVQMMCRHYGCNPEKMLAAIGPSIGSCCYEVDDKVLTAGAKYRECFTLKPNGKYHLDLWLMNRLQLEAAGLERGNIHCAATCTCDNRELFFSYRAELGKTGRMGVSICRR
;
A
#
# COMPACT_ATOMS: atom_id res chain seq x y z
N MET A 1 -29.61 10.60 -6.60
CA MET A 1 -29.80 9.54 -6.01
C MET A 1 -28.57 8.92 -5.51
N GLY A 2 -28.09 7.88 -5.79
CA GLY A 2 -26.93 7.27 -5.23
C GLY A 2 -25.70 8.14 -5.03
N SER A 3 -25.68 9.36 -5.54
CA SER A 3 -24.59 10.31 -5.35
C SER A 3 -24.26 10.62 -3.90
N GLU A 4 -25.21 10.41 -3.00
CA GLU A 4 -25.01 10.63 -1.58
C GLU A 4 -24.40 9.45 -0.85
N MET A 5 -24.33 8.30 -1.50
CA MET A 5 -23.69 7.12 -0.93
C MET A 5 -22.18 7.24 -1.00
N CYS A 6 -21.54 7.28 0.14
CA CYS A 6 -20.09 7.22 0.22
C CYS A 6 -19.65 5.78 0.38
N ILE A 7 -19.11 5.24 -0.69
CA ILE A 7 -18.54 3.89 -0.67
C ILE A 7 -17.10 3.99 -0.15
N ARG A 8 -16.80 3.20 0.85
CA ARG A 8 -15.47 3.16 1.46
C ARG A 8 -15.04 1.72 1.62
N ASP A 9 -13.76 1.50 1.41
CA ASP A 9 -13.15 0.21 1.64
C ASP A 9 -11.72 0.40 2.12
N ARG A 10 -11.15 -0.66 2.67
CA ARG A 10 -9.76 -0.70 3.09
C ARG A 10 -9.18 -2.07 2.76
N ALA A 11 -7.92 -2.09 2.37
CA ALA A 11 -7.23 -3.32 2.03
C ALA A 11 -5.88 -3.36 2.73
N HIS A 12 -5.52 -4.52 3.26
CA HIS A 12 -4.18 -4.76 3.75
C HIS A 12 -3.28 -5.09 2.57
N ALA A 13 -2.23 -4.29 2.37
CA ALA A 13 -1.31 -4.40 1.25
C ALA A 13 0.11 -4.68 1.76
N GLY A 14 0.33 -5.87 2.33
CA GLY A 14 1.66 -6.41 2.57
C GLY A 14 2.34 -6.74 1.26
N TRP A 15 3.58 -7.27 1.28
CA TRP A 15 4.30 -7.52 0.03
C TRP A 15 3.56 -8.50 -0.89
N ARG A 16 2.94 -9.56 -0.33
CA ARG A 16 2.18 -10.52 -1.14
C ARG A 16 0.98 -9.89 -1.81
N GLY A 17 0.16 -9.19 -1.04
CA GLY A 17 -1.00 -8.48 -1.61
C GLY A 17 -0.58 -7.42 -2.61
N SER A 18 0.51 -6.72 -2.34
CA SER A 18 1.02 -5.67 -3.24
C SER A 18 1.50 -6.24 -4.58
N VAL A 19 2.28 -7.33 -4.57
CA VAL A 19 2.72 -7.96 -5.84
C VAL A 19 1.57 -8.60 -6.60
N GLU A 20 0.50 -9.00 -5.91
CA GLU A 20 -0.73 -9.50 -6.51
C GLU A 20 -1.73 -8.39 -6.85
N GLU A 21 -1.32 -7.14 -6.75
CA GLU A 21 -2.06 -5.96 -7.17
C GLU A 21 -3.35 -5.72 -6.37
N ILE A 22 -3.30 -5.89 -5.05
CA ILE A 22 -4.49 -5.72 -4.20
C ILE A 22 -5.08 -4.31 -4.30
N ALA A 23 -4.28 -3.27 -4.42
CA ALA A 23 -4.78 -1.90 -4.55
C ALA A 23 -5.55 -1.71 -5.86
N LEU A 24 -4.99 -2.18 -6.97
CA LEU A 24 -5.65 -2.15 -8.27
C LEU A 24 -6.97 -2.94 -8.24
N LYS A 25 -6.94 -4.15 -7.70
CA LYS A 25 -8.11 -5.03 -7.61
C LYS A 25 -9.21 -4.43 -6.73
N THR A 26 -8.84 -3.77 -5.64
CA THR A 26 -9.81 -3.11 -4.75
C THR A 26 -10.58 -2.02 -5.51
N VAL A 27 -9.86 -1.16 -6.24
CA VAL A 27 -10.51 -0.12 -7.06
C VAL A 27 -11.41 -0.74 -8.13
N GLN A 28 -10.92 -1.77 -8.81
CA GLN A 28 -11.71 -2.47 -9.83
C GLN A 28 -12.99 -3.07 -9.26
N MET A 29 -12.93 -3.66 -8.06
CA MET A 29 -14.12 -4.19 -7.39
C MET A 29 -15.10 -3.10 -7.01
N MET A 30 -14.62 -1.98 -6.50
CA MET A 30 -15.48 -0.84 -6.17
C MET A 30 -16.19 -0.30 -7.41
N CYS A 31 -15.49 -0.23 -8.54
CA CYS A 31 -16.09 0.18 -9.80
C CYS A 31 -17.14 -0.83 -10.29
N ARG A 32 -16.81 -2.12 -10.21
CA ARG A 32 -17.69 -3.20 -10.70
C ARG A 32 -18.97 -3.33 -9.88
N HIS A 33 -18.85 -3.29 -8.56
CA HIS A 33 -19.98 -3.55 -7.66
C HIS A 33 -20.80 -2.31 -7.30
N TYR A 34 -20.18 -1.13 -7.34
CA TYR A 34 -20.81 0.10 -6.86
C TYR A 34 -20.82 1.22 -7.90
N GLY A 35 -20.29 0.98 -9.09
CA GLY A 35 -20.24 2.00 -10.14
C GLY A 35 -19.37 3.20 -9.81
N CYS A 36 -18.35 3.04 -8.94
CA CYS A 36 -17.46 4.13 -8.59
C CYS A 36 -16.66 4.61 -9.81
N ASN A 37 -16.42 5.93 -9.87
CA ASN A 37 -15.55 6.52 -10.88
C ASN A 37 -14.15 6.72 -10.30
N PRO A 38 -13.12 6.02 -10.81
CA PRO A 38 -11.76 6.14 -10.28
C PRO A 38 -11.22 7.56 -10.29
N GLU A 39 -11.59 8.38 -11.26
CA GLU A 39 -11.15 9.77 -11.34
C GLU A 39 -11.64 10.63 -10.16
N LYS A 40 -12.71 10.20 -9.50
CA LYS A 40 -13.29 10.87 -8.34
C LYS A 40 -12.96 10.19 -7.01
N MET A 41 -12.24 9.09 -7.06
CA MET A 41 -11.88 8.35 -5.84
C MET A 41 -10.71 9.02 -5.12
N LEU A 42 -10.76 8.93 -3.80
CA LEU A 42 -9.66 9.32 -2.93
C LEU A 42 -9.05 8.06 -2.33
N ALA A 43 -7.74 8.02 -2.23
CA ALA A 43 -7.02 6.93 -1.59
C ALA A 43 -6.02 7.47 -0.58
N ALA A 44 -5.81 6.73 0.48
CA ALA A 44 -4.80 7.02 1.48
C ALA A 44 -3.99 5.76 1.77
N ILE A 45 -2.68 5.90 1.74
CA ILE A 45 -1.74 4.86 2.17
C ILE A 45 -1.30 5.22 3.57
N GLY A 46 -1.71 4.41 4.55
CA GLY A 46 -1.43 4.66 5.95
C GLY A 46 0.00 4.38 6.37
N PRO A 47 0.35 4.69 7.62
CA PRO A 47 1.66 4.34 8.17
C PRO A 47 1.96 2.86 7.98
N SER A 48 3.14 2.56 7.46
CA SER A 48 3.60 1.21 7.15
C SER A 48 5.11 1.21 7.00
N ILE A 49 5.72 0.04 6.79
CA ILE A 49 7.16 -0.03 6.65
C ILE A 49 7.61 0.67 5.36
N GLY A 50 8.53 1.63 5.50
CA GLY A 50 9.13 2.34 4.37
C GLY A 50 10.28 1.57 3.73
N SER A 51 10.68 1.99 2.53
CA SER A 51 11.82 1.40 1.81
C SER A 51 13.13 1.52 2.59
N CYS A 52 13.25 2.52 3.47
CA CYS A 52 14.39 2.68 4.36
C CYS A 52 14.68 1.44 5.21
N CYS A 53 13.64 0.69 5.58
CA CYS A 53 13.73 -0.44 6.49
C CYS A 53 13.31 -1.77 5.88
N TYR A 54 12.68 -1.76 4.70
CA TYR A 54 12.10 -2.97 4.15
C TYR A 54 13.04 -3.67 3.18
N GLU A 55 13.86 -4.53 3.74
CA GLU A 55 14.78 -5.39 2.99
C GLU A 55 14.10 -6.69 2.60
N VAL A 56 14.23 -7.08 1.33
CA VAL A 56 13.66 -8.29 0.75
C VAL A 56 14.69 -9.03 -0.10
N ASP A 57 14.41 -10.29 -0.41
CA ASP A 57 15.26 -11.16 -1.19
C ASP A 57 14.82 -11.29 -2.66
N ASP A 58 15.54 -12.10 -3.41
CA ASP A 58 15.26 -12.38 -4.83
C ASP A 58 13.87 -13.00 -5.04
N LYS A 59 13.34 -13.74 -4.07
CA LYS A 59 12.03 -14.34 -4.18
C LYS A 59 10.95 -13.26 -4.30
N VAL A 60 11.04 -12.22 -3.48
CA VAL A 60 10.11 -11.09 -3.53
C VAL A 60 10.30 -10.29 -4.81
N LEU A 61 11.55 -10.07 -5.21
CA LEU A 61 11.86 -9.39 -6.48
C LEU A 61 11.24 -10.12 -7.67
N THR A 62 11.39 -11.43 -7.74
CA THR A 62 10.83 -12.25 -8.82
C THR A 62 9.30 -12.14 -8.84
N ALA A 63 8.65 -12.24 -7.69
CA ALA A 63 7.21 -12.10 -7.58
C ALA A 63 6.73 -10.71 -7.98
N GLY A 64 7.51 -9.67 -7.70
CA GLY A 64 7.20 -8.28 -7.99
C GLY A 64 7.85 -7.73 -9.25
N ALA A 65 8.28 -8.57 -10.18
CA ALA A 65 9.06 -8.16 -11.35
C ALA A 65 8.35 -7.10 -12.21
N LYS A 66 7.03 -7.09 -12.25
CA LYS A 66 6.23 -6.08 -12.94
C LYS A 66 6.47 -4.66 -12.40
N TYR A 67 6.86 -4.55 -11.14
CA TYR A 67 7.11 -3.28 -10.44
C TYR A 67 8.60 -3.14 -10.09
N ARG A 68 9.46 -3.45 -11.05
CA ARG A 68 10.92 -3.45 -10.84
C ARG A 68 11.45 -2.12 -10.29
N GLU A 69 10.85 -1.01 -10.67
CA GLU A 69 11.22 0.32 -10.21
C GLU A 69 11.04 0.54 -8.71
N CYS A 70 10.24 -0.31 -8.04
CA CYS A 70 10.03 -0.24 -6.59
C CYS A 70 11.15 -0.91 -5.79
N PHE A 71 12.09 -1.59 -6.46
CA PHE A 71 13.19 -2.32 -5.83
C PHE A 71 14.52 -1.61 -6.05
N THR A 72 15.28 -1.42 -5.00
CA THR A 72 16.63 -0.85 -5.05
C THR A 72 17.63 -1.87 -4.55
N LEU A 73 18.61 -2.23 -5.38
CA LEU A 73 19.65 -3.19 -5.03
C LEU A 73 20.55 -2.63 -3.91
N LYS A 74 20.82 -3.47 -2.92
CA LYS A 74 21.74 -3.18 -1.82
C LYS A 74 23.11 -3.83 -2.08
N PRO A 75 24.18 -3.31 -1.44
CA PRO A 75 25.51 -3.91 -1.56
C PRO A 75 25.60 -5.38 -1.14
N ASN A 76 24.69 -5.84 -0.25
CA ASN A 76 24.66 -7.22 0.22
C ASN A 76 23.91 -8.19 -0.72
N GLY A 77 23.49 -7.72 -1.89
CA GLY A 77 22.76 -8.52 -2.86
C GLY A 77 21.27 -8.63 -2.63
N LYS A 78 20.76 -8.06 -1.54
CA LYS A 78 19.32 -7.95 -1.29
C LYS A 78 18.77 -6.64 -1.83
N TYR A 79 17.49 -6.39 -1.59
CA TYR A 79 16.81 -5.22 -2.13
C TYR A 79 16.04 -4.48 -1.04
N HIS A 80 15.98 -3.15 -1.18
CA HIS A 80 14.95 -2.35 -0.51
C HIS A 80 13.71 -2.33 -1.38
N LEU A 81 12.54 -2.63 -0.81
CA LEU A 81 11.26 -2.56 -1.50
C LEU A 81 10.44 -1.38 -1.02
N ASP A 82 10.01 -0.56 -1.96
CA ASP A 82 9.11 0.57 -1.72
C ASP A 82 7.66 0.16 -1.97
N LEU A 83 7.00 -0.30 -0.93
CA LEU A 83 5.59 -0.70 -0.98
C LEU A 83 4.66 0.51 -1.21
N TRP A 84 5.04 1.68 -0.72
CA TRP A 84 4.25 2.90 -0.92
C TRP A 84 4.18 3.25 -2.40
N LEU A 85 5.32 3.22 -3.09
CA LEU A 85 5.38 3.47 -4.53
C LEU A 85 4.61 2.40 -5.30
N MET A 86 4.80 1.12 -4.97
CA MET A 86 4.11 0.01 -5.64
C MET A 86 2.59 0.17 -5.59
N ASN A 87 2.05 0.48 -4.42
CA ASN A 87 0.60 0.67 -4.26
C ASN A 87 0.11 1.95 -4.93
N ARG A 88 0.91 3.03 -4.91
CA ARG A 88 0.57 4.26 -5.63
C ARG A 88 0.46 4.01 -7.13
N LEU A 89 1.43 3.30 -7.72
CA LEU A 89 1.40 2.97 -9.14
C LEU A 89 0.17 2.16 -9.53
N GLN A 90 -0.25 1.24 -8.67
CA GLN A 90 -1.46 0.47 -8.88
C GLN A 90 -2.73 1.34 -8.84
N LEU A 91 -2.80 2.26 -7.90
CA LEU A 91 -3.93 3.20 -7.81
C LEU A 91 -4.00 4.11 -9.02
N GLU A 92 -2.87 4.62 -9.49
CA GLU A 92 -2.80 5.41 -10.72
C GLU A 92 -3.22 4.58 -11.94
N ALA A 93 -2.74 3.33 -12.04
CA ALA A 93 -3.12 2.42 -13.12
C ALA A 93 -4.61 2.07 -13.11
N ALA A 94 -5.24 2.08 -11.94
CA ALA A 94 -6.67 1.85 -11.79
C ALA A 94 -7.52 3.07 -12.17
N GLY A 95 -6.89 4.22 -12.39
CA GLY A 95 -7.55 5.44 -12.85
C GLY A 95 -7.65 6.57 -11.84
N LEU A 96 -7.10 6.42 -10.63
CA LEU A 96 -7.07 7.52 -9.67
C LEU A 96 -6.11 8.61 -10.13
N GLU A 97 -6.49 9.85 -9.93
CA GLU A 97 -5.59 10.96 -10.17
C GLU A 97 -4.53 11.04 -9.07
N ARG A 98 -3.32 11.38 -9.45
CA ARG A 98 -2.19 11.45 -8.52
C ARG A 98 -2.47 12.36 -7.32
N GLY A 99 -3.12 13.50 -7.53
CA GLY A 99 -3.49 14.43 -6.47
C GLY A 99 -4.51 13.89 -5.48
N ASN A 100 -5.19 12.80 -5.82
CA ASN A 100 -6.17 12.14 -4.97
C ASN A 100 -5.59 10.93 -4.22
N ILE A 101 -4.30 10.67 -4.37
CA ILE A 101 -3.60 9.59 -3.67
C ILE A 101 -2.70 10.21 -2.61
N HIS A 102 -3.03 9.97 -1.34
CA HIS A 102 -2.30 10.51 -0.21
C HIS A 102 -1.50 9.41 0.48
N CYS A 103 -0.22 9.64 0.68
CA CYS A 103 0.64 8.71 1.40
C CYS A 103 1.09 9.37 2.70
N ALA A 104 0.89 8.68 3.82
CA ALA A 104 1.35 9.17 5.13
C ALA A 104 2.88 9.30 5.18
N ALA A 105 3.58 8.51 4.37
CA ALA A 105 5.04 8.49 4.29
C ALA A 105 5.71 8.37 5.66
N THR A 106 5.09 7.59 6.56
CA THR A 106 5.56 7.37 7.92
C THR A 106 5.93 5.91 8.08
N CYS A 107 7.22 5.64 8.27
CA CYS A 107 7.73 4.29 8.44
C CYS A 107 7.48 3.81 9.87
N THR A 108 6.74 2.71 10.00
CA THR A 108 6.45 2.12 11.30
C THR A 108 7.69 1.52 11.97
N CYS A 109 8.66 1.10 11.18
CA CYS A 109 9.92 0.54 11.69
C CYS A 109 10.81 1.62 12.30
N ASP A 110 10.86 2.81 11.69
CA ASP A 110 11.63 3.95 12.19
C ASP A 110 10.93 4.67 13.35
N ASN A 111 9.63 4.50 13.51
CA ASN A 111 8.80 5.18 14.51
C ASN A 111 8.18 4.18 15.48
N ARG A 112 8.99 3.30 16.05
CA ARG A 112 8.54 2.24 16.97
C ARG A 112 7.86 2.74 18.24
N GLU A 113 8.17 3.97 18.65
CA GLU A 113 7.52 4.59 19.79
C GLU A 113 6.05 4.96 19.53
N LEU A 114 5.64 5.03 18.25
CA LEU A 114 4.29 5.37 17.85
C LEU A 114 3.53 4.19 17.25
N PHE A 115 4.24 3.24 16.63
CA PHE A 115 3.63 2.14 15.87
C PHE A 115 4.26 0.79 16.19
N PHE A 116 3.47 -0.26 16.08
CA PHE A 116 3.99 -1.62 16.08
C PHE A 116 4.64 -1.93 14.73
N SER A 117 5.78 -2.62 14.75
CA SER A 117 6.48 -3.05 13.55
C SER A 117 6.92 -4.50 13.67
N TYR A 118 6.32 -5.37 12.87
CA TYR A 118 6.67 -6.78 12.82
C TYR A 118 8.17 -6.98 12.54
N ARG A 119 8.74 -6.23 11.60
CA ARG A 119 10.15 -6.30 11.23
C ARG A 119 11.08 -5.82 12.34
N ALA A 120 10.78 -4.67 12.94
CA ALA A 120 11.60 -4.09 14.00
C ALA A 120 11.58 -4.91 15.29
N GLU A 121 10.45 -5.56 15.57
CA GLU A 121 10.23 -6.33 16.81
C GLU A 121 10.40 -7.83 16.60
N LEU A 122 10.98 -8.23 15.47
CA LEU A 122 11.30 -9.62 15.14
C LEU A 122 10.10 -10.56 15.24
N GLY A 123 8.93 -10.09 14.83
CA GLY A 123 7.70 -10.87 14.80
C GLY A 123 6.93 -10.92 16.11
N LYS A 124 7.48 -10.41 17.20
CA LYS A 124 6.83 -10.38 18.51
C LYS A 124 6.30 -8.97 18.77
N THR A 125 5.16 -8.64 18.18
CA THR A 125 4.63 -7.30 18.22
C THR A 125 3.12 -7.29 18.37
N GLY A 126 2.57 -6.15 18.76
CA GLY A 126 1.13 -5.90 18.70
C GLY A 126 0.67 -5.65 17.28
N ARG A 127 -0.58 -5.28 17.15
CA ARG A 127 -1.21 -4.99 15.86
C ARG A 127 -1.88 -3.63 15.90
N MET A 128 -2.00 -3.01 14.73
CA MET A 128 -2.70 -1.74 14.57
C MET A 128 -3.93 -1.96 13.73
N GLY A 129 -4.99 -1.23 14.04
CA GLY A 129 -6.21 -1.21 13.25
C GLY A 129 -6.31 0.09 12.46
N VAL A 130 -7.05 0.04 11.37
CA VAL A 130 -7.42 1.21 10.60
C VAL A 130 -8.92 1.21 10.35
N SER A 131 -9.53 2.38 10.45
CA SER A 131 -10.94 2.54 10.14
C SER A 131 -11.13 3.78 9.26
N ILE A 132 -12.18 3.75 8.48
CA ILE A 132 -12.56 4.90 7.66
C ILE A 132 -14.06 5.13 7.81
N CYS A 133 -14.43 6.37 8.07
CA CYS A 133 -15.83 6.77 8.23
C CYS A 133 -16.07 8.12 7.59
N ARG A 134 -17.36 8.43 7.34
CA ARG A 134 -17.79 9.75 6.93
C ARG A 134 -18.08 10.58 8.18
N ARG A 135 -17.73 11.87 8.12
CA ARG A 135 -18.19 12.86 9.08
C ARG A 135 -19.56 13.39 8.69
#